data_29dd00fa5de5669ae2fac727578a4b33
#
_entry.id   29dd00fa5de5669ae2fac727578a4b33
#
_cell.length_a   1.000
_cell.length_b   1.000
_cell.length_c   1.000
_cell.angle_alpha   90.00
_cell.angle_beta   90.00
_cell.angle_gamma   90.00
#
_symmetry.space_group_name_H-M   'P 1'
#
loop_
_entity.id
_entity.type
_entity.pdbx_description
1 polymer ?
#
loop_
_entity_poly.entity_id
_entity_poly.type
_entity_poly.pdbx_seq_one_letter_code
_entity_poly.pdbx_strand_id
1 'polypeptide(L)'
;RIDFLTERDYPEEAQRAFALEMVQKFGYDLNRGRLDPTVHPFEISFTRQDVRITTRYQRRWMPAAVFGAFHESGHALYEQGADPALTRSALTTDLLDFYAVAGVSYGLHESQSRLWENLVGRSRMFWENHYGRLREYFPEQLADVELEEFYRAINRVEPSFIRVEADEVTYNYHIMLRVEVEKRLIEGSLKVQDLPEFWREQMQSLLGITPPNDRLGPLQDIHWASGTI
;
A
#
# COMPACT_ATOMS: atom_id res chain seq x y z
N ARG A 1 -12.56 -18.88 4.43
CA ARG A 1 -13.41 -17.98 5.22
C ARG A 1 -12.66 -16.67 5.48
N ILE A 2 -13.29 -15.52 5.24
CA ILE A 2 -12.71 -14.18 5.50
C ILE A 2 -13.62 -13.31 6.38
N ASP A 3 -14.78 -13.79 6.74
CA ASP A 3 -15.80 -13.12 7.54
C ASP A 3 -15.26 -12.59 8.87
N PHE A 4 -14.31 -13.29 9.50
CA PHE A 4 -13.65 -12.77 10.68
C PHE A 4 -12.91 -11.44 10.43
N LEU A 5 -12.42 -11.17 9.21
CA LEU A 5 -11.78 -9.90 8.84
C LEU A 5 -12.78 -8.79 8.50
N THR A 6 -13.98 -9.14 7.99
CA THR A 6 -14.94 -8.18 7.44
C THR A 6 -16.13 -7.90 8.36
N GLU A 7 -16.46 -8.83 9.27
CA GLU A 7 -17.65 -8.71 10.12
C GLU A 7 -17.33 -8.36 11.57
N ARG A 8 -16.10 -8.63 12.04
CA ARG A 8 -15.67 -8.33 13.41
C ARG A 8 -15.16 -6.90 13.53
N ASP A 9 -15.28 -6.34 14.72
CA ASP A 9 -14.85 -4.99 15.04
C ASP A 9 -13.40 -4.97 15.55
N TYR A 10 -12.50 -4.40 14.80
CA TYR A 10 -11.09 -4.26 15.13
C TYR A 10 -10.82 -2.83 15.62
N PRO A 11 -10.59 -2.61 16.94
CA PRO A 11 -10.35 -1.26 17.47
C PRO A 11 -9.16 -0.58 16.80
N GLU A 12 -9.33 0.69 16.41
CA GLU A 12 -8.29 1.45 15.68
C GLU A 12 -7.01 1.64 16.52
N GLU A 13 -7.14 1.81 17.83
CA GLU A 13 -6.00 1.92 18.73
C GLU A 13 -5.14 0.64 18.75
N ALA A 14 -5.79 -0.52 18.74
CA ALA A 14 -5.09 -1.81 18.66
C ALA A 14 -4.43 -2.01 17.29
N GLN A 15 -5.11 -1.62 16.19
CA GLN A 15 -4.51 -1.64 14.85
C GLN A 15 -3.26 -0.77 14.81
N ARG A 16 -3.34 0.46 15.35
CA ARG A 16 -2.22 1.39 15.41
C ARG A 16 -1.06 0.84 16.23
N ALA A 17 -1.36 0.30 17.41
CA ALA A 17 -0.34 -0.22 18.32
C ALA A 17 0.40 -1.42 17.70
N PHE A 18 -0.33 -2.36 17.08
CA PHE A 18 0.27 -3.49 16.37
C PHE A 18 1.11 -3.03 15.17
N ALA A 19 0.57 -2.13 14.33
CA ALA A 19 1.30 -1.61 13.16
C ALA A 19 2.60 -0.93 13.59
N LEU A 20 2.57 -0.06 14.61
CA LEU A 20 3.76 0.59 15.15
C LEU A 20 4.80 -0.40 15.66
N GLU A 21 4.39 -1.43 16.40
CA GLU A 21 5.31 -2.46 16.88
C GLU A 21 6.00 -3.17 15.72
N MET A 22 5.26 -3.52 14.68
CA MET A 22 5.82 -4.25 13.54
C MET A 22 6.77 -3.38 12.70
N VAL A 23 6.39 -2.13 12.37
CA VAL A 23 7.28 -1.26 11.57
C VAL A 23 8.57 -0.91 12.32
N GLN A 24 8.53 -0.82 13.65
CA GLN A 24 9.74 -0.69 14.46
C GLN A 24 10.62 -1.95 14.41
N LYS A 25 10.01 -3.14 14.40
CA LYS A 25 10.75 -4.40 14.21
C LYS A 25 11.38 -4.50 12.82
N PHE A 26 10.80 -3.86 11.80
CA PHE A 26 11.41 -3.73 10.47
C PHE A 26 12.62 -2.78 10.47
N GLY A 27 12.74 -1.93 11.48
CA GLY A 27 13.84 -0.98 11.63
C GLY A 27 13.45 0.49 11.45
N TYR A 28 12.15 0.79 11.28
CA TYR A 28 11.68 2.16 11.19
C TYR A 28 11.93 2.91 12.51
N ASP A 29 12.68 4.00 12.42
CA ASP A 29 13.11 4.80 13.56
C ASP A 29 12.11 5.93 13.85
N LEU A 30 11.32 5.77 14.91
CA LEU A 30 10.35 6.75 15.36
C LEU A 30 10.97 8.06 15.91
N ASN A 31 12.28 8.11 16.17
CA ASN A 31 12.98 9.37 16.49
C ASN A 31 13.16 10.24 15.24
N ARG A 32 13.03 9.64 14.07
CA ARG A 32 13.17 10.27 12.76
C ARG A 32 11.89 10.19 11.92
N GLY A 33 10.75 9.93 12.54
CA GLY A 33 9.49 9.80 11.84
C GLY A 33 8.31 9.52 12.77
N ARG A 34 7.15 9.34 12.17
CA ARG A 34 5.89 9.06 12.88
C ARG A 34 4.91 8.30 12.00
N LEU A 35 3.95 7.62 12.60
CA LEU A 35 2.83 6.99 11.91
C LEU A 35 1.53 7.70 12.30
N ASP A 36 0.85 8.28 11.30
CA ASP A 36 -0.39 9.03 11.46
C ASP A 36 -1.56 8.42 10.66
N PRO A 37 -2.81 8.69 11.06
CA PRO A 37 -3.98 8.28 10.28
C PRO A 37 -4.16 9.14 9.02
N THR A 38 -4.65 8.50 7.93
CA THR A 38 -4.98 9.20 6.70
C THR A 38 -6.09 8.47 5.92
N VAL A 39 -6.67 9.12 4.93
CA VAL A 39 -7.64 8.51 4.02
C VAL A 39 -6.96 7.66 2.96
N HIS A 40 -5.83 8.12 2.42
CA HIS A 40 -5.00 7.38 1.48
C HIS A 40 -3.57 7.31 2.03
N PRO A 41 -3.08 6.11 2.38
CA PRO A 41 -1.73 5.94 2.90
C PRO A 41 -0.67 6.55 1.99
N PHE A 42 0.35 7.14 2.59
CA PHE A 42 1.52 7.68 1.89
C PHE A 42 2.71 7.78 2.85
N GLU A 43 3.90 7.77 2.29
CA GLU A 43 5.15 8.20 2.92
C GLU A 43 5.52 9.60 2.41
N ILE A 44 6.13 10.40 3.27
CA ILE A 44 6.71 11.69 2.91
C ILE A 44 7.98 11.96 3.70
N SER A 45 9.04 12.34 2.99
CA SER A 45 10.36 12.62 3.56
C SER A 45 10.78 14.05 3.31
N PHE A 46 11.00 14.81 4.38
CA PHE A 46 11.57 16.17 4.28
C PHE A 46 13.10 16.13 4.38
N THR A 47 13.60 15.22 5.15
CA THR A 47 15.02 14.86 5.25
C THR A 47 15.08 13.41 5.74
N ARG A 48 16.26 12.76 5.67
CA ARG A 48 16.45 11.44 6.28
C ARG A 48 16.22 11.42 7.81
N GLN A 49 16.10 12.58 8.45
CA GLN A 49 15.80 12.75 9.88
C GLN A 49 14.33 13.11 10.15
N ASP A 50 13.53 13.28 9.09
CA ASP A 50 12.08 13.51 9.20
C ASP A 50 11.37 12.78 8.04
N VAL A 51 11.11 11.50 8.27
CA VAL A 51 10.47 10.56 7.32
C VAL A 51 9.17 10.08 7.95
N ARG A 52 8.03 10.49 7.42
CA ARG A 52 6.72 10.25 8.01
C ARG A 52 5.94 9.26 7.17
N ILE A 53 5.23 8.36 7.84
CA ILE A 53 4.34 7.39 7.20
C ILE A 53 2.91 7.56 7.72
N THR A 54 1.97 7.16 6.89
CA THR A 54 0.56 7.20 7.26
C THR A 54 -0.11 5.87 6.93
N THR A 55 -1.23 5.57 7.59
CA THR A 55 -2.05 4.43 7.24
C THR A 55 -3.54 4.71 7.48
N ARG A 56 -4.39 3.88 6.89
CA ARG A 56 -5.84 4.00 7.02
C ARG A 56 -6.37 2.93 7.97
N TYR A 57 -6.94 3.35 9.11
CA TYR A 57 -7.60 2.45 10.03
C TYR A 57 -9.04 2.18 9.59
N GLN A 58 -9.42 0.91 9.57
CA GLN A 58 -10.78 0.48 9.26
C GLN A 58 -11.23 -0.57 10.27
N ARG A 59 -12.27 -0.28 11.03
CA ARG A 59 -12.76 -1.17 12.09
C ARG A 59 -13.22 -2.54 11.60
N ARG A 60 -13.64 -2.64 10.33
CA ARG A 60 -14.09 -3.91 9.72
C ARG A 60 -13.16 -4.41 8.61
N TRP A 61 -11.93 -3.92 8.56
CA TRP A 61 -10.92 -4.37 7.61
C TRP A 61 -9.50 -4.02 8.10
N MET A 62 -9.10 -4.67 9.20
CA MET A 62 -7.77 -4.48 9.80
C MET A 62 -6.60 -4.64 8.81
N PRO A 63 -6.66 -5.52 7.79
CA PRO A 63 -5.57 -5.66 6.83
C PRO A 63 -5.16 -4.35 6.15
N ALA A 64 -6.10 -3.43 5.88
CA ALA A 64 -5.76 -2.13 5.28
C ALA A 64 -4.76 -1.34 6.12
N ALA A 65 -4.96 -1.31 7.45
CA ALA A 65 -4.08 -0.59 8.36
C ALA A 65 -2.70 -1.25 8.48
N VAL A 66 -2.68 -2.57 8.61
CA VAL A 66 -1.45 -3.34 8.83
C VAL A 66 -0.58 -3.34 7.57
N PHE A 67 -1.15 -3.76 6.43
CA PHE A 67 -0.38 -3.85 5.18
C PHE A 67 -0.07 -2.47 4.60
N GLY A 68 -0.95 -1.48 4.78
CA GLY A 68 -0.63 -0.09 4.44
C GLY A 68 0.56 0.43 5.25
N ALA A 69 0.61 0.20 6.56
CA ALA A 69 1.76 0.59 7.38
C ALA A 69 3.05 -0.15 6.97
N PHE A 70 2.96 -1.44 6.59
CA PHE A 70 4.10 -2.20 6.09
C PHE A 70 4.62 -1.64 4.78
N HIS A 71 3.71 -1.32 3.86
CA HIS A 71 4.01 -0.68 2.58
C HIS A 71 4.75 0.63 2.78
N GLU A 72 4.15 1.57 3.51
CA GLU A 72 4.74 2.88 3.75
C GLU A 72 6.04 2.80 4.54
N SER A 73 6.18 1.81 5.43
CA SER A 73 7.45 1.58 6.12
C SER A 73 8.57 1.14 5.17
N GLY A 74 8.28 0.46 4.09
CA GLY A 74 9.25 0.10 3.07
C GLY A 74 9.82 1.33 2.37
N HIS A 75 8.98 2.27 1.99
CA HIS A 75 9.38 3.59 1.51
C HIS A 75 10.24 4.33 2.54
N ALA A 76 9.77 4.35 3.79
CA ALA A 76 10.43 5.08 4.87
C ALA A 76 11.80 4.48 5.25
N LEU A 77 11.96 3.17 5.24
CA LEU A 77 13.24 2.51 5.49
C LEU A 77 14.27 2.85 4.43
N TYR A 78 13.82 2.95 3.16
CA TYR A 78 14.67 3.40 2.07
C TYR A 78 15.17 4.83 2.32
N GLU A 79 14.27 5.76 2.67
CA GLU A 79 14.58 7.16 2.92
C GLU A 79 15.43 7.35 4.20
N GLN A 80 15.08 6.69 5.30
CA GLN A 80 15.88 6.72 6.53
C GLN A 80 17.26 6.07 6.36
N GLY A 81 17.36 5.11 5.42
CA GLY A 81 18.59 4.41 5.07
C GLY A 81 19.54 5.20 4.16
N ALA A 82 19.11 6.33 3.60
CA ALA A 82 19.96 7.15 2.74
C ALA A 82 21.27 7.54 3.46
N ASP A 83 22.41 7.43 2.74
CA ASP A 83 23.72 7.81 3.30
C ASP A 83 23.75 9.30 3.65
N PRO A 84 24.24 9.71 4.83
CA PRO A 84 24.40 11.11 5.20
C PRO A 84 25.17 11.96 4.18
N ALA A 85 26.11 11.35 3.47
CA ALA A 85 26.90 12.04 2.42
C ALA A 85 26.05 12.47 1.22
N LEU A 86 24.90 11.82 1.00
CA LEU A 86 23.96 12.18 -0.07
C LEU A 86 23.07 13.38 0.31
N THR A 87 22.95 13.71 1.58
CA THR A 87 22.09 14.81 2.06
C THR A 87 22.48 16.14 1.39
N ARG A 88 21.51 16.81 0.77
CA ARG A 88 21.69 18.05 0.02
C ARG A 88 22.61 17.94 -1.21
N SER A 89 22.80 16.74 -1.73
CA SER A 89 23.47 16.54 -3.01
C SER A 89 22.45 16.54 -4.16
N ALA A 90 22.92 16.61 -5.41
CA ALA A 90 22.09 16.46 -6.58
C ALA A 90 21.40 15.07 -6.70
N LEU A 91 21.85 14.09 -5.91
CA LEU A 91 21.28 12.74 -5.87
C LEU A 91 20.09 12.60 -4.89
N THR A 92 19.85 13.63 -4.08
CA THR A 92 18.75 13.69 -3.11
C THR A 92 17.77 14.81 -3.40
N THR A 93 17.94 15.51 -4.53
CA THR A 93 16.98 16.53 -4.95
C THR A 93 15.75 15.87 -5.54
N ASP A 94 14.63 16.30 -5.06
CA ASP A 94 13.35 16.03 -5.65
C ASP A 94 13.24 16.68 -7.02
N LEU A 95 13.39 15.89 -8.06
CA LEU A 95 13.26 16.34 -9.45
C LEU A 95 11.79 16.58 -9.86
N LEU A 96 10.83 16.23 -9.01
CA LEU A 96 9.41 16.20 -9.34
C LEU A 96 8.51 16.89 -8.30
N ASP A 97 9.05 17.74 -7.43
CA ASP A 97 8.35 18.35 -6.29
C ASP A 97 7.78 17.31 -5.27
N PHE A 98 8.28 16.08 -5.29
CA PHE A 98 8.01 15.09 -4.27
C PHE A 98 9.13 15.09 -3.25
N TYR A 99 8.78 15.21 -2.00
CA TYR A 99 9.72 15.20 -0.89
C TYR A 99 10.28 13.79 -0.68
N ALA A 100 11.30 13.44 -1.43
CA ALA A 100 12.08 12.22 -1.27
C ALA A 100 13.54 12.56 -1.04
N VAL A 101 14.19 11.89 -0.12
CA VAL A 101 15.59 12.14 0.25
C VAL A 101 16.54 11.33 -0.63
N ALA A 102 16.11 10.21 -1.14
CA ALA A 102 16.92 9.25 -1.90
C ALA A 102 16.27 8.83 -3.22
N GLY A 103 15.73 9.79 -3.96
CA GLY A 103 14.98 9.56 -5.19
C GLY A 103 15.82 9.07 -6.36
N VAL A 104 16.10 7.75 -6.43
CA VAL A 104 16.76 7.14 -7.60
C VAL A 104 15.73 6.85 -8.70
N SER A 105 14.62 6.19 -8.35
CA SER A 105 13.49 5.95 -9.23
C SER A 105 12.27 5.52 -8.43
N TYR A 106 11.07 5.83 -8.92
CA TYR A 106 9.83 5.32 -8.32
C TYR A 106 9.77 3.79 -8.28
N GLY A 107 10.26 3.11 -9.33
CA GLY A 107 10.29 1.66 -9.38
C GLY A 107 11.14 1.04 -8.28
N LEU A 108 12.31 1.61 -7.99
CA LEU A 108 13.16 1.15 -6.90
C LEU A 108 12.54 1.44 -5.53
N HIS A 109 11.98 2.64 -5.35
CA HIS A 109 11.31 3.07 -4.12
C HIS A 109 10.10 2.19 -3.81
N GLU A 110 9.24 1.95 -4.81
CA GLU A 110 8.08 1.06 -4.71
C GLU A 110 8.49 -0.41 -4.51
N SER A 111 9.64 -0.84 -5.03
CA SER A 111 10.13 -2.21 -4.79
C SER A 111 10.39 -2.48 -3.31
N GLN A 112 10.78 -1.47 -2.54
CA GLN A 112 11.00 -1.59 -1.09
C GLN A 112 9.67 -1.66 -0.33
N SER A 113 8.68 -0.88 -0.70
CA SER A 113 7.34 -0.98 -0.11
C SER A 113 6.72 -2.35 -0.37
N ARG A 114 6.82 -2.85 -1.60
CA ARG A 114 6.31 -4.18 -1.97
C ARG A 114 7.10 -5.32 -1.32
N LEU A 115 8.40 -5.14 -1.08
CA LEU A 115 9.19 -6.09 -0.30
C LEU A 115 8.59 -6.29 1.10
N TRP A 116 8.36 -5.20 1.83
CA TRP A 116 7.87 -5.28 3.20
C TRP A 116 6.39 -5.63 3.30
N GLU A 117 5.55 -5.12 2.41
CA GLU A 117 4.13 -5.47 2.38
C GLU A 117 3.90 -6.93 1.98
N ASN A 118 4.46 -7.36 0.84
CA ASN A 118 4.11 -8.64 0.23
C ASN A 118 5.11 -9.75 0.58
N LEU A 119 6.41 -9.58 0.27
CA LEU A 119 7.37 -10.66 0.45
C LEU A 119 7.63 -10.97 1.92
N VAL A 120 7.63 -9.97 2.78
CA VAL A 120 7.78 -10.13 4.23
C VAL A 120 6.42 -10.26 4.90
N GLY A 121 5.59 -9.21 4.81
CA GLY A 121 4.37 -9.07 5.60
C GLY A 121 3.27 -10.08 5.27
N ARG A 122 3.24 -10.62 4.06
CA ARG A 122 2.29 -11.69 3.68
C ARG A 122 2.90 -13.08 3.75
N SER A 123 4.20 -13.20 4.09
CA SER A 123 4.86 -14.51 4.16
C SER A 123 4.36 -15.37 5.32
N ARG A 124 4.38 -16.68 5.11
CA ARG A 124 4.04 -17.64 6.17
C ARG A 124 4.98 -17.52 7.37
N MET A 125 6.28 -17.38 7.11
CA MET A 125 7.30 -17.29 8.15
C MET A 125 7.08 -16.06 9.05
N PHE A 126 6.69 -14.92 8.48
CA PHE A 126 6.35 -13.74 9.27
C PHE A 126 5.22 -14.02 10.25
N TRP A 127 4.13 -14.63 9.78
CA TRP A 127 2.98 -14.90 10.63
C TRP A 127 3.19 -16.06 11.60
N GLU A 128 4.01 -17.04 11.29
CA GLU A 128 4.45 -18.05 12.27
C GLU A 128 5.13 -17.41 13.49
N ASN A 129 5.86 -16.31 13.28
CA ASN A 129 6.54 -15.58 14.36
C ASN A 129 5.68 -14.49 15.02
N HIS A 130 4.68 -13.93 14.33
CA HIS A 130 3.99 -12.72 14.79
C HIS A 130 2.47 -12.89 14.98
N TYR A 131 1.87 -14.01 14.56
CA TYR A 131 0.43 -14.24 14.71
C TYR A 131 0.00 -14.30 16.17
N GLY A 132 0.78 -14.95 17.03
CA GLY A 132 0.53 -14.96 18.48
C GLY A 132 0.46 -13.53 19.04
N ARG A 133 1.36 -12.66 18.59
CA ARG A 133 1.36 -11.25 19.00
C ARG A 133 0.14 -10.50 18.44
N LEU A 134 -0.27 -10.75 17.20
CA LEU A 134 -1.50 -10.17 16.65
C LEU A 134 -2.73 -10.55 17.47
N ARG A 135 -2.83 -11.80 17.91
CA ARG A 135 -3.92 -12.30 18.78
C ARG A 135 -3.97 -11.62 20.14
N GLU A 136 -2.83 -11.18 20.68
CA GLU A 136 -2.81 -10.40 21.93
C GLU A 136 -3.43 -9.01 21.75
N TYR A 137 -3.31 -8.40 20.59
CA TYR A 137 -3.97 -7.12 20.24
C TYR A 137 -5.46 -7.29 19.91
N PHE A 138 -5.85 -8.47 19.42
CA PHE A 138 -7.22 -8.78 18.98
C PHE A 138 -7.72 -10.10 19.58
N PRO A 139 -7.77 -10.22 20.93
CA PRO A 139 -8.06 -11.50 21.58
C PRO A 139 -9.46 -12.02 21.29
N GLU A 140 -10.46 -11.13 21.19
CA GLU A 140 -11.84 -11.51 20.89
C GLU A 140 -12.02 -11.76 19.39
N GLN A 141 -11.42 -10.93 18.55
CA GLN A 141 -11.58 -10.99 17.10
C GLN A 141 -10.88 -12.19 16.46
N LEU A 142 -9.84 -12.71 17.09
CA LEU A 142 -9.04 -13.83 16.57
C LEU A 142 -9.07 -15.06 17.50
N ALA A 143 -10.00 -15.12 18.46
CA ALA A 143 -10.09 -16.20 19.45
C ALA A 143 -10.22 -17.58 18.81
N ASP A 144 -11.04 -17.69 17.78
CA ASP A 144 -11.40 -18.91 17.05
C ASP A 144 -10.76 -19.02 15.67
N VAL A 145 -9.74 -18.20 15.40
CA VAL A 145 -9.04 -18.16 14.10
C VAL A 145 -7.65 -18.77 14.26
N GLU A 146 -7.40 -19.85 13.53
CA GLU A 146 -6.09 -20.45 13.50
C GLU A 146 -5.15 -19.76 12.52
N LEU A 147 -3.83 -19.88 12.73
CA LEU A 147 -2.81 -19.28 11.86
C LEU A 147 -3.03 -19.61 10.38
N GLU A 148 -3.33 -20.87 10.07
CA GLU A 148 -3.53 -21.29 8.68
C GLU A 148 -4.75 -20.62 8.04
N GLU A 149 -5.84 -20.45 8.79
CA GLU A 149 -7.03 -19.74 8.31
C GLU A 149 -6.74 -18.26 8.08
N PHE A 150 -6.05 -17.62 9.02
CA PHE A 150 -5.61 -16.24 8.89
C PHE A 150 -4.69 -16.04 7.68
N TYR A 151 -3.66 -16.88 7.56
CA TYR A 151 -2.71 -16.82 6.45
C TYR A 151 -3.39 -16.95 5.08
N ARG A 152 -4.33 -17.89 4.93
CA ARG A 152 -5.11 -18.03 3.70
C ARG A 152 -6.02 -16.83 3.43
N ALA A 153 -6.59 -16.24 4.47
CA ALA A 153 -7.48 -15.09 4.32
C ALA A 153 -6.74 -13.85 3.81
N ILE A 154 -5.55 -13.55 4.35
CA ILE A 154 -4.76 -12.38 3.94
C ILE A 154 -4.04 -12.56 2.58
N ASN A 155 -3.91 -13.79 2.12
CA ASN A 155 -3.32 -14.14 0.81
C ASN A 155 -4.37 -14.61 -0.21
N ARG A 156 -5.66 -14.31 0.02
CA ARG A 156 -6.72 -14.64 -0.93
C ARG A 156 -6.54 -13.82 -2.21
N VAL A 157 -6.55 -14.50 -3.34
CA VAL A 157 -6.51 -13.88 -4.67
C VAL A 157 -7.93 -13.75 -5.19
N GLU A 158 -8.38 -12.53 -5.43
CA GLU A 158 -9.70 -12.22 -5.95
C GLU A 158 -9.69 -10.89 -6.70
N PRO A 159 -10.07 -10.86 -7.99
CA PRO A 159 -10.16 -9.61 -8.74
C PRO A 159 -11.08 -8.59 -8.04
N SER A 160 -10.63 -7.36 -7.93
CA SER A 160 -11.37 -6.26 -7.32
C SER A 160 -11.33 -5.01 -8.20
N PHE A 161 -12.23 -4.05 -7.97
CA PHE A 161 -12.24 -2.82 -8.75
C PHE A 161 -11.19 -1.81 -8.28
N ILE A 162 -10.83 -1.84 -7.01
CA ILE A 162 -10.00 -0.82 -6.37
C ILE A 162 -8.55 -1.28 -6.25
N ARG A 163 -7.63 -0.55 -6.89
CA ARG A 163 -6.21 -0.87 -6.93
C ARG A 163 -5.58 -1.02 -5.54
N VAL A 164 -5.81 -0.06 -4.66
CA VAL A 164 -5.19 -0.04 -3.32
C VAL A 164 -5.70 -1.15 -2.39
N GLU A 165 -6.79 -1.82 -2.76
CA GLU A 165 -7.36 -2.96 -2.04
C GLU A 165 -7.07 -4.29 -2.73
N ALA A 166 -6.41 -4.25 -3.90
CA ALA A 166 -6.10 -5.45 -4.68
C ALA A 166 -5.07 -6.34 -3.96
N ASP A 167 -5.23 -7.66 -4.15
CA ASP A 167 -4.26 -8.64 -3.66
C ASP A 167 -2.93 -8.57 -4.42
N GLU A 168 -1.89 -9.24 -3.92
CA GLU A 168 -0.54 -9.17 -4.49
C GLU A 168 -0.43 -9.67 -5.94
N VAL A 169 -1.34 -10.54 -6.37
CA VAL A 169 -1.35 -11.07 -7.74
C VAL A 169 -2.06 -10.10 -8.69
N THR A 170 -3.27 -9.66 -8.31
CA THR A 170 -4.11 -8.83 -9.19
C THR A 170 -3.68 -7.36 -9.20
N TYR A 171 -2.93 -6.89 -8.19
CA TYR A 171 -2.41 -5.52 -8.14
C TYR A 171 -1.64 -5.12 -9.41
N ASN A 172 -0.77 -5.98 -9.91
CA ASN A 172 0.05 -5.67 -11.07
C ASN A 172 -0.79 -5.42 -12.34
N TYR A 173 -1.94 -6.08 -12.49
CA TYR A 173 -2.85 -5.82 -13.62
C TYR A 173 -3.46 -4.41 -13.55
N HIS A 174 -3.72 -3.91 -12.34
CA HIS A 174 -4.13 -2.51 -12.16
C HIS A 174 -3.05 -1.52 -12.56
N ILE A 175 -1.78 -1.83 -12.32
CA ILE A 175 -0.66 -0.99 -12.77
C ILE A 175 -0.51 -1.07 -14.29
N MET A 176 -0.54 -2.26 -14.88
CA MET A 176 -0.46 -2.45 -16.34
C MET A 176 -1.55 -1.65 -17.08
N LEU A 177 -2.79 -1.66 -16.55
CA LEU A 177 -3.89 -0.87 -17.10
C LEU A 177 -3.55 0.63 -17.11
N ARG A 178 -3.03 1.16 -15.99
CA ARG A 178 -2.67 2.58 -15.86
C ARG A 178 -1.56 2.98 -16.81
N VAL A 179 -0.52 2.19 -16.92
CA VAL A 179 0.59 2.42 -17.86
C VAL A 179 0.07 2.47 -19.30
N GLU A 180 -0.84 1.57 -19.68
CA GLU A 180 -1.40 1.56 -21.03
C GLU A 180 -2.31 2.77 -21.28
N VAL A 181 -3.12 3.17 -20.29
CA VAL A 181 -3.94 4.39 -20.34
C VAL A 181 -3.07 5.63 -20.51
N GLU A 182 -2.07 5.81 -19.65
CA GLU A 182 -1.18 6.95 -19.65
C GLU A 182 -0.44 7.06 -20.99
N LYS A 183 0.16 5.97 -21.44
CA LYS A 183 0.83 5.91 -22.73
C LYS A 183 -0.07 6.39 -23.86
N ARG A 184 -1.30 5.88 -23.96
CA ARG A 184 -2.23 6.23 -25.05
C ARG A 184 -2.72 7.68 -24.96
N LEU A 185 -2.91 8.21 -23.75
CA LEU A 185 -3.28 9.61 -23.55
C LEU A 185 -2.15 10.54 -24.02
N ILE A 186 -0.89 10.25 -23.65
CA ILE A 186 0.28 11.03 -24.05
C ILE A 186 0.51 10.95 -25.56
N GLU A 187 0.38 9.78 -26.16
CA GLU A 187 0.51 9.59 -27.61
C GLU A 187 -0.67 10.17 -28.41
N GLY A 188 -1.76 10.56 -27.73
CA GLY A 188 -2.98 11.09 -28.37
C GLY A 188 -3.82 10.03 -29.08
N SER A 189 -3.53 8.73 -28.89
CA SER A 189 -4.28 7.62 -29.45
C SER A 189 -5.56 7.28 -28.66
N LEU A 190 -5.67 7.77 -27.40
CA LEU A 190 -6.87 7.72 -26.57
C LEU A 190 -7.29 9.15 -26.22
N LYS A 191 -8.55 9.50 -26.45
CA LYS A 191 -9.10 10.78 -26.00
C LYS A 191 -9.65 10.66 -24.59
N VAL A 192 -9.57 11.73 -23.81
CA VAL A 192 -10.06 11.74 -22.41
C VAL A 192 -11.55 11.36 -22.33
N GLN A 193 -12.36 11.76 -23.28
CA GLN A 193 -13.78 11.40 -23.34
C GLN A 193 -14.05 9.90 -23.51
N ASP A 194 -13.11 9.17 -24.11
CA ASP A 194 -13.22 7.73 -24.39
C ASP A 194 -12.56 6.87 -23.28
N LEU A 195 -11.89 7.53 -22.31
CA LEU A 195 -11.21 6.87 -21.20
C LEU A 195 -12.13 5.94 -20.38
N PRO A 196 -13.37 6.30 -20.01
CA PRO A 196 -14.21 5.41 -19.22
C PRO A 196 -14.52 4.08 -19.90
N GLU A 197 -14.75 4.10 -21.22
CA GLU A 197 -15.01 2.87 -21.99
C GLU A 197 -13.75 2.03 -22.11
N PHE A 198 -12.64 2.65 -22.51
CA PHE A 198 -11.33 1.97 -22.60
C PHE A 198 -10.94 1.33 -21.25
N TRP A 199 -11.20 2.01 -20.13
CA TRP A 199 -10.93 1.45 -18.80
C TRP A 199 -11.76 0.19 -18.54
N ARG A 200 -13.06 0.21 -18.86
CA ARG A 200 -13.94 -0.97 -18.69
C ARG A 200 -13.47 -2.16 -19.51
N GLU A 201 -13.10 -1.92 -20.78
CA GLU A 201 -12.56 -2.95 -21.67
C GLU A 201 -11.28 -3.56 -21.11
N GLN A 202 -10.34 -2.73 -20.62
CA GLN A 202 -9.10 -3.22 -20.05
C GLN A 202 -9.31 -3.98 -18.73
N MET A 203 -10.18 -3.52 -17.84
CA MET A 203 -10.54 -4.23 -16.61
C MET A 203 -11.16 -5.59 -16.93
N GLN A 204 -12.07 -5.65 -17.90
CA GLN A 204 -12.65 -6.91 -18.35
C GLN A 204 -11.60 -7.86 -18.95
N SER A 205 -10.69 -7.34 -19.75
CA SER A 205 -9.63 -8.14 -20.40
C SER A 205 -8.59 -8.67 -19.41
N LEU A 206 -8.14 -7.82 -18.47
CA LEU A 206 -7.03 -8.15 -17.56
C LEU A 206 -7.50 -8.88 -16.29
N LEU A 207 -8.66 -8.52 -15.77
CA LEU A 207 -9.15 -8.97 -14.47
C LEU A 207 -10.47 -9.76 -14.55
N GLY A 208 -11.11 -9.81 -15.71
CA GLY A 208 -12.39 -10.51 -15.90
C GLY A 208 -13.60 -9.83 -15.24
N ILE A 209 -13.44 -8.56 -14.83
CA ILE A 209 -14.49 -7.78 -14.15
C ILE A 209 -14.72 -6.44 -14.85
N THR A 210 -15.96 -5.92 -14.79
CA THR A 210 -16.33 -4.65 -15.40
C THR A 210 -16.81 -3.67 -14.34
N PRO A 211 -16.15 -2.51 -14.14
CA PRO A 211 -16.60 -1.51 -13.18
C PRO A 211 -18.00 -1.01 -13.53
N PRO A 212 -18.94 -0.95 -12.56
CA PRO A 212 -20.32 -0.55 -12.82
C PRO A 212 -20.48 0.97 -13.06
N ASN A 213 -19.46 1.76 -12.71
CA ASN A 213 -19.43 3.22 -12.85
C ASN A 213 -18.00 3.73 -12.80
N ASP A 214 -17.80 5.01 -13.13
CA ASP A 214 -16.49 5.63 -13.21
C ASP A 214 -15.81 5.83 -11.84
N ARG A 215 -16.59 5.89 -10.75
CA ARG A 215 -16.05 5.96 -9.38
C ARG A 215 -15.25 4.70 -9.03
N LEU A 216 -15.69 3.53 -9.48
CA LEU A 216 -14.98 2.25 -9.35
C LEU A 216 -14.09 1.93 -10.56
N GLY A 217 -14.03 2.85 -11.51
CA GLY A 217 -13.21 2.84 -12.70
C GLY A 217 -12.11 3.91 -12.63
N PRO A 218 -11.98 4.78 -13.66
CA PRO A 218 -10.88 5.73 -13.76
C PRO A 218 -10.83 6.78 -12.63
N LEU A 219 -11.97 7.11 -12.00
CA LEU A 219 -12.02 8.14 -10.95
C LEU A 219 -11.61 7.66 -9.56
N GLN A 220 -11.21 6.40 -9.41
CA GLN A 220 -10.72 5.88 -8.12
C GLN A 220 -9.34 6.42 -7.72
N ASP A 221 -8.59 6.89 -8.69
CA ASP A 221 -7.18 7.22 -8.51
C ASP A 221 -6.97 8.72 -8.33
N ILE A 222 -6.44 9.11 -7.16
CA ILE A 222 -6.18 10.51 -6.83
C ILE A 222 -5.00 11.10 -7.61
N HIS A 223 -4.15 10.25 -8.19
CA HIS A 223 -2.96 10.67 -8.93
C HIS A 223 -3.31 11.52 -10.16
N TRP A 224 -4.48 11.29 -10.79
CA TRP A 224 -4.95 12.15 -11.88
C TRP A 224 -5.05 13.61 -11.47
N ALA A 225 -5.55 13.90 -10.26
CA ALA A 225 -5.72 15.27 -9.78
C ALA A 225 -4.40 15.94 -9.40
N SER A 226 -3.39 15.14 -9.02
CA SER A 226 -2.05 15.65 -8.65
C SER A 226 -1.08 15.72 -9.83
N GLY A 227 -1.44 15.17 -10.99
CA GLY A 227 -0.55 15.12 -12.15
C GLY A 227 0.65 14.19 -11.97
N THR A 228 0.51 13.17 -11.14
CA THR A 228 1.57 12.21 -10.79
C THR A 228 1.43 10.87 -11.50
N ILE A 229 0.67 10.82 -12.56
CA ILE A 229 0.54 9.67 -13.45
C ILE A 229 1.37 9.91 -14.69
#